data_45bdb7ed2d52aaa9c42c518509ce4ca0
#
_entry.id   45bdb7ed2d52aaa9c42c518509ce4ca0
#
_cell.length_a   1.000
_cell.length_b   1.000
_cell.length_c   1.000
_cell.angle_alpha   90.00
_cell.angle_beta   90.00
_cell.angle_gamma   90.00
#
_symmetry.space_group_name_H-M   'P 1'
#
loop_
_entity.id
_entity.type
_entity.pdbx_description
1 polymer ?
#
loop_
_entity_poly.entity_id
_entity_poly.type
_entity_poly.pdbx_seq_one_letter_code
_entity_poly.pdbx_strand_id
1 'polypeptide(L)'
;ISNGEYGLEAEDIYVIARGKGCKLWDTSGREFIDFSMAWGSCLVGHSRPEVVEAVSKQAPIGSNFAHLNNHALELAEEIQSISPAAEKLRFCASGTEANMYCQRVARGYTGRNKILKFEGAYHGSDETGVTSLFPNQMLDFPTPEPTSAGVLDVDNLLLVAPYNDLQTTHQIIERHKHEIAAVIIEPLQRCIPPEEGFLEGVRRICTNNDILLIFDEVVTGFRLAYGGAQEYYGIVPDLIAYGKAMGGGYPIGAFGGKKE
;
A
#
# COMPACT_ATOMS: atom_id res chain seq x y z
N ILE A 1 -4.27 3.07 -24.18
CA ILE A 1 -3.98 2.23 -23.02
C ILE A 1 -2.82 2.86 -22.28
N SER A 2 -3.04 3.28 -21.05
CA SER A 2 -1.96 3.75 -20.18
C SER A 2 -1.49 2.59 -19.29
N ASN A 3 -0.19 2.34 -19.27
CA ASN A 3 0.43 1.33 -18.40
C ASN A 3 1.47 1.93 -17.44
N GLY A 4 1.39 3.24 -17.20
CA GLY A 4 2.29 3.98 -16.33
C GLY A 4 3.51 4.56 -17.02
N GLU A 5 3.55 4.55 -18.34
CA GLU A 5 4.59 5.22 -19.15
C GLU A 5 4.19 6.67 -19.35
N TYR A 6 4.56 7.51 -18.40
CA TYR A 6 4.21 8.93 -18.42
C TYR A 6 5.23 9.74 -19.25
N GLY A 7 4.73 10.57 -20.15
CA GLY A 7 5.54 11.56 -20.89
C GLY A 7 6.40 11.00 -22.01
N LEU A 8 6.13 9.77 -22.48
CA LEU A 8 6.77 9.25 -23.69
C LEU A 8 6.04 9.76 -24.94
N GLU A 9 6.80 10.19 -25.94
CA GLU A 9 6.26 10.44 -27.28
C GLU A 9 5.80 9.13 -27.93
N ALA A 10 4.85 9.20 -28.86
CA ALA A 10 4.26 8.00 -29.48
C ALA A 10 5.30 7.05 -30.12
N GLU A 11 6.39 7.60 -30.63
CA GLU A 11 7.50 6.87 -31.24
C GLU A 11 8.42 6.17 -30.24
N ASP A 12 8.41 6.63 -29.00
CA ASP A 12 9.21 6.07 -27.88
C ASP A 12 8.46 4.98 -27.11
N ILE A 13 7.19 4.76 -27.40
CA ILE A 13 6.40 3.70 -26.74
C ILE A 13 6.92 2.34 -27.19
N TYR A 14 7.22 1.50 -26.22
CA TYR A 14 7.63 0.12 -26.45
C TYR A 14 6.63 -0.85 -25.83
N VAL A 15 6.44 -2.00 -26.47
CA VAL A 15 5.52 -3.04 -26.04
C VAL A 15 6.32 -4.25 -25.57
N ILE A 16 6.23 -4.57 -24.28
CA ILE A 16 6.97 -5.68 -23.69
C ILE A 16 6.34 -7.00 -24.11
N ALA A 17 7.17 -7.90 -24.63
CA ALA A 17 6.78 -9.25 -25.05
C ALA A 17 7.14 -10.31 -24.00
N ARG A 18 8.22 -10.13 -23.24
CA ARG A 18 8.67 -11.08 -22.22
C ARG A 18 9.56 -10.43 -21.17
N GLY A 19 9.62 -11.06 -19.98
CA GLY A 19 10.54 -10.70 -18.92
C GLY A 19 11.21 -11.95 -18.32
N LYS A 20 12.47 -11.80 -17.86
CA LYS A 20 13.19 -12.83 -17.12
C LYS A 20 14.22 -12.21 -16.17
N GLY A 21 14.14 -12.54 -14.90
CA GLY A 21 15.00 -11.92 -13.89
C GLY A 21 14.80 -10.40 -13.88
N CYS A 22 15.86 -9.63 -14.02
CA CYS A 22 15.81 -8.17 -14.09
C CYS A 22 15.71 -7.60 -15.54
N LYS A 23 15.41 -8.43 -16.52
CA LYS A 23 15.40 -8.04 -17.93
C LYS A 23 14.03 -8.14 -18.55
N LEU A 24 13.73 -7.19 -19.43
CA LEU A 24 12.55 -7.16 -20.30
C LEU A 24 13.00 -7.15 -21.77
N TRP A 25 12.16 -7.68 -22.65
CA TRP A 25 12.33 -7.59 -24.09
C TRP A 25 11.03 -7.12 -24.73
N ASP A 26 11.13 -6.14 -25.60
CA ASP A 26 9.99 -5.68 -26.36
C ASP A 26 9.68 -6.59 -27.57
N THR A 27 8.62 -6.25 -28.29
CA THR A 27 8.17 -6.98 -29.48
C THR A 27 9.15 -6.90 -30.65
N SER A 28 10.08 -5.93 -30.66
CA SER A 28 11.16 -5.81 -31.65
C SER A 28 12.42 -6.58 -31.25
N GLY A 29 12.46 -7.15 -30.04
CA GLY A 29 13.60 -7.89 -29.51
C GLY A 29 14.63 -7.03 -28.76
N ARG A 30 14.40 -5.72 -28.58
CA ARG A 30 15.29 -4.88 -27.77
C ARG A 30 15.27 -5.33 -26.32
N GLU A 31 16.44 -5.41 -25.71
CA GLU A 31 16.60 -5.78 -24.30
C GLU A 31 16.71 -4.54 -23.42
N PHE A 32 16.03 -4.57 -22.28
CA PHE A 32 16.06 -3.52 -21.26
C PHE A 32 16.39 -4.13 -19.88
N ILE A 33 17.06 -3.36 -19.03
CA ILE A 33 17.15 -3.65 -17.60
C ILE A 33 15.95 -2.98 -16.93
N ASP A 34 15.12 -3.79 -16.25
CA ASP A 34 13.92 -3.31 -15.59
C ASP A 34 14.22 -2.82 -14.17
N PHE A 35 14.26 -1.52 -13.98
CA PHE A 35 14.34 -0.89 -12.66
C PHE A 35 12.97 -0.64 -12.01
N SER A 36 11.88 -0.77 -12.78
CA SER A 36 10.52 -0.63 -12.28
C SER A 36 10.02 -1.89 -11.56
N MET A 37 10.42 -3.07 -12.07
CA MET A 37 10.03 -4.37 -11.54
C MET A 37 8.51 -4.47 -11.30
N ALA A 38 7.72 -4.05 -12.30
CA ALA A 38 6.26 -3.99 -12.24
C ALA A 38 5.77 -3.19 -11.02
N TRP A 39 6.27 -1.96 -10.86
CA TRP A 39 6.00 -1.11 -9.69
C TRP A 39 6.34 -1.78 -8.36
N GLY A 40 7.41 -2.59 -8.37
CA GLY A 40 7.91 -3.30 -7.21
C GLY A 40 7.20 -4.63 -6.89
N SER A 41 6.30 -5.11 -7.75
CA SER A 41 5.62 -6.40 -7.53
C SER A 41 6.53 -7.60 -7.78
N CYS A 42 7.45 -7.48 -8.75
CA CYS A 42 8.36 -8.57 -9.13
C CYS A 42 9.65 -8.58 -8.30
N LEU A 43 9.53 -8.57 -6.97
CA LEU A 43 10.70 -8.52 -6.06
C LEU A 43 11.73 -9.63 -6.35
N VAL A 44 11.28 -10.83 -6.70
CA VAL A 44 12.13 -11.99 -6.98
C VAL A 44 12.54 -12.11 -8.46
N GLY A 45 12.21 -11.10 -9.27
CA GLY A 45 12.46 -11.07 -10.70
C GLY A 45 11.32 -11.66 -11.55
N HIS A 46 11.31 -11.25 -12.83
CA HIS A 46 10.34 -11.76 -13.79
C HIS A 46 10.53 -13.25 -14.04
N SER A 47 9.43 -13.98 -14.21
CA SER A 47 9.40 -15.41 -14.55
C SER A 47 10.29 -16.27 -13.62
N ARG A 48 10.27 -15.97 -12.33
CA ARG A 48 10.98 -16.77 -11.32
C ARG A 48 10.54 -18.23 -11.43
N PRO A 49 11.46 -19.21 -11.64
CA PRO A 49 11.09 -20.60 -11.93
C PRO A 49 10.17 -21.21 -10.87
N GLU A 50 10.45 -20.97 -9.59
CA GLU A 50 9.67 -21.54 -8.48
C GLU A 50 8.23 -20.99 -8.47
N VAL A 51 8.05 -19.71 -8.80
CA VAL A 51 6.71 -19.09 -8.90
C VAL A 51 5.96 -19.63 -10.11
N VAL A 52 6.63 -19.72 -11.27
CA VAL A 52 6.04 -20.27 -12.51
C VAL A 52 5.61 -21.71 -12.30
N GLU A 53 6.45 -22.53 -11.65
CA GLU A 53 6.14 -23.93 -11.36
C GLU A 53 4.93 -24.08 -10.44
N ALA A 54 4.88 -23.31 -9.34
CA ALA A 54 3.77 -23.34 -8.39
C ALA A 54 2.44 -22.98 -9.07
N VAL A 55 2.42 -21.88 -9.88
CA VAL A 55 1.24 -21.46 -10.62
C VAL A 55 0.83 -22.50 -11.67
N SER A 56 1.79 -23.06 -12.41
CA SER A 56 1.53 -24.09 -13.44
C SER A 56 0.96 -25.37 -12.86
N LYS A 57 1.36 -25.75 -11.65
CA LYS A 57 0.80 -26.91 -10.93
C LYS A 57 -0.62 -26.63 -10.41
N GLN A 58 -0.88 -25.43 -9.92
CA GLN A 58 -2.17 -25.07 -9.31
C GLN A 58 -3.26 -24.76 -10.35
N ALA A 59 -2.91 -24.10 -11.46
CA ALA A 59 -3.88 -23.64 -12.45
C ALA A 59 -4.82 -24.74 -12.99
N PRO A 60 -4.35 -25.98 -13.31
CA PRO A 60 -5.21 -27.07 -13.80
C PRO A 60 -6.22 -27.60 -12.77
N ILE A 61 -5.99 -27.38 -11.48
CA ILE A 61 -6.85 -27.88 -10.41
C ILE A 61 -7.69 -26.80 -9.75
N GLY A 62 -7.60 -25.56 -10.25
CA GLY A 62 -8.39 -24.41 -9.82
C GLY A 62 -7.57 -23.37 -9.09
N SER A 63 -7.93 -22.10 -9.28
CA SER A 63 -7.21 -20.93 -8.74
C SER A 63 -8.05 -20.05 -7.82
N ASN A 64 -9.38 -20.12 -7.92
CA ASN A 64 -10.27 -19.29 -7.12
C ASN A 64 -11.41 -20.11 -6.57
N PHE A 65 -11.49 -20.16 -5.24
CA PHE A 65 -12.51 -20.90 -4.52
C PHE A 65 -13.26 -19.97 -3.56
N ALA A 66 -14.56 -20.13 -3.48
CA ALA A 66 -15.36 -19.41 -2.47
C ALA A 66 -15.16 -19.98 -1.03
N HIS A 67 -14.24 -20.92 -0.89
CA HIS A 67 -13.93 -21.64 0.34
C HIS A 67 -12.45 -21.54 0.67
N LEU A 68 -12.11 -21.86 1.93
CA LEU A 68 -10.72 -21.99 2.37
C LEU A 68 -9.98 -23.04 1.55
N ASN A 69 -8.71 -22.79 1.29
CA ASN A 69 -7.80 -23.73 0.65
C ASN A 69 -6.45 -23.71 1.37
N ASN A 70 -5.66 -24.77 1.19
CA ASN A 70 -4.42 -24.94 1.92
C ASN A 70 -3.43 -23.80 1.70
N HIS A 71 -3.25 -23.35 0.45
CA HIS A 71 -2.28 -22.29 0.15
C HIS A 71 -2.65 -20.95 0.80
N ALA A 72 -3.95 -20.64 0.90
CA ALA A 72 -4.40 -19.44 1.61
C ALA A 72 -4.14 -19.57 3.12
N LEU A 73 -4.33 -20.76 3.70
CA LEU A 73 -4.04 -21.00 5.11
C LEU A 73 -2.54 -20.91 5.39
N GLU A 74 -1.72 -21.62 4.61
CA GLU A 74 -0.26 -21.62 4.73
C GLU A 74 0.31 -20.18 4.63
N LEU A 75 -0.14 -19.41 3.64
CA LEU A 75 0.30 -18.02 3.49
C LEU A 75 -0.19 -17.13 4.65
N ALA A 76 -1.41 -17.35 5.15
CA ALA A 76 -1.92 -16.59 6.30
C ALA A 76 -1.12 -16.88 7.57
N GLU A 77 -0.81 -18.15 7.84
CA GLU A 77 0.01 -18.59 8.98
C GLU A 77 1.42 -18.02 8.89
N GLU A 78 2.02 -18.03 7.70
CA GLU A 78 3.34 -17.44 7.47
C GLU A 78 3.35 -15.94 7.76
N ILE A 79 2.39 -15.19 7.21
CA ILE A 79 2.27 -13.74 7.47
C ILE A 79 2.05 -13.46 8.97
N GLN A 80 1.18 -14.21 9.63
CA GLN A 80 0.94 -14.06 11.06
C GLN A 80 2.20 -14.32 11.91
N SER A 81 3.05 -15.24 11.46
CA SER A 81 4.28 -15.59 12.19
C SER A 81 5.32 -14.47 12.21
N ILE A 82 5.30 -13.58 11.22
CA ILE A 82 6.30 -12.52 11.02
C ILE A 82 5.74 -11.11 11.18
N SER A 83 4.43 -10.96 11.30
CA SER A 83 3.74 -9.66 11.37
C SER A 83 2.91 -9.52 12.63
N PRO A 84 3.43 -8.86 13.68
CA PRO A 84 2.68 -8.61 14.92
C PRO A 84 1.36 -7.85 14.72
N ALA A 85 1.25 -7.05 13.65
CA ALA A 85 0.02 -6.34 13.31
C ALA A 85 -1.04 -7.23 12.64
N ALA A 86 -0.68 -8.41 12.12
CA ALA A 86 -1.57 -9.28 11.36
C ALA A 86 -2.10 -10.46 12.19
N GLU A 87 -2.60 -10.22 13.41
CA GLU A 87 -3.20 -11.29 14.23
C GLU A 87 -4.45 -11.90 13.56
N LYS A 88 -5.15 -11.12 12.75
CA LYS A 88 -6.19 -11.56 11.82
C LYS A 88 -5.88 -11.03 10.44
N LEU A 89 -6.11 -11.85 9.43
CA LEU A 89 -5.79 -11.53 8.04
C LEU A 89 -6.93 -11.93 7.10
N ARG A 90 -7.11 -11.15 6.04
CA ARG A 90 -8.00 -11.47 4.94
C ARG A 90 -7.34 -11.12 3.61
N PHE A 91 -7.41 -12.04 2.64
CA PHE A 91 -6.92 -11.81 1.28
C PHE A 91 -7.95 -11.04 0.43
N CYS A 92 -7.44 -10.28 -0.52
CA CYS A 92 -8.18 -9.56 -1.54
C CYS A 92 -7.35 -9.55 -2.85
N ALA A 93 -7.81 -8.87 -3.90
CA ALA A 93 -7.18 -8.95 -5.21
C ALA A 93 -6.12 -7.85 -5.46
N SER A 94 -6.07 -6.80 -4.66
CA SER A 94 -5.17 -5.67 -4.88
C SER A 94 -4.82 -4.92 -3.59
N GLY A 95 -3.73 -4.13 -3.64
CA GLY A 95 -3.38 -3.20 -2.57
C GLY A 95 -4.42 -2.09 -2.37
N THR A 96 -5.09 -1.66 -3.44
CA THR A 96 -6.21 -0.71 -3.36
C THR A 96 -7.33 -1.26 -2.48
N GLU A 97 -7.76 -2.50 -2.72
CA GLU A 97 -8.76 -3.15 -1.88
C GLU A 97 -8.29 -3.31 -0.44
N ALA A 98 -7.03 -3.70 -0.23
CA ALA A 98 -6.47 -3.85 1.10
C ALA A 98 -6.55 -2.55 1.91
N ASN A 99 -6.11 -1.43 1.34
CA ASN A 99 -6.18 -0.12 1.97
C ASN A 99 -7.62 0.36 2.19
N MET A 100 -8.50 0.16 1.20
CA MET A 100 -9.93 0.47 1.32
C MET A 100 -10.57 -0.31 2.48
N TYR A 101 -10.24 -1.59 2.64
CA TYR A 101 -10.74 -2.40 3.76
C TYR A 101 -10.17 -1.95 5.09
N CYS A 102 -8.89 -1.61 5.20
CA CYS A 102 -8.30 -1.04 6.42
C CYS A 102 -9.05 0.23 6.85
N GLN A 103 -9.28 1.17 5.92
CA GLN A 103 -10.02 2.39 6.20
C GLN A 103 -11.47 2.10 6.63
N ARG A 104 -12.14 1.14 5.96
CA ARG A 104 -13.50 0.72 6.32
C ARG A 104 -13.57 0.10 7.72
N VAL A 105 -12.62 -0.77 8.06
CA VAL A 105 -12.51 -1.36 9.41
C VAL A 105 -12.29 -0.27 10.45
N ALA A 106 -11.37 0.67 10.17
CA ALA A 106 -11.10 1.78 11.08
C ALA A 106 -12.35 2.64 11.35
N ARG A 107 -13.10 3.00 10.31
CA ARG A 107 -14.37 3.74 10.45
C ARG A 107 -15.41 2.94 11.23
N GLY A 108 -15.55 1.65 10.94
CA GLY A 108 -16.50 0.78 11.64
C GLY A 108 -16.18 0.58 13.12
N TYR A 109 -14.90 0.46 13.45
CA TYR A 109 -14.42 0.27 14.82
C TYR A 109 -14.57 1.54 15.67
N THR A 110 -14.13 2.68 15.12
CA THR A 110 -14.10 3.95 15.87
C THR A 110 -15.41 4.74 15.84
N GLY A 111 -16.31 4.44 14.89
CA GLY A 111 -17.50 5.24 14.61
C GLY A 111 -17.19 6.64 14.01
N ARG A 112 -15.94 6.90 13.65
CA ARG A 112 -15.48 8.16 13.05
C ARG A 112 -15.35 8.01 11.54
N ASN A 113 -15.37 9.11 10.79
CA ASN A 113 -15.44 9.05 9.32
C ASN A 113 -14.14 9.44 8.61
N LYS A 114 -13.35 10.35 9.19
CA LYS A 114 -12.19 10.91 8.49
C LYS A 114 -10.97 10.01 8.59
N ILE A 115 -10.20 9.99 7.52
CA ILE A 115 -8.86 9.41 7.46
C ILE A 115 -7.86 10.57 7.31
N LEU A 116 -6.76 10.53 8.03
CA LEU A 116 -5.63 11.41 7.77
C LEU A 116 -4.60 10.64 6.97
N LYS A 117 -4.16 11.19 5.84
CA LYS A 117 -3.05 10.67 5.02
C LYS A 117 -1.95 11.73 4.87
N PHE A 118 -0.85 11.35 4.27
CA PHE A 118 0.25 12.27 3.98
C PHE A 118 0.26 12.68 2.50
N GLU A 119 0.58 13.96 2.24
CA GLU A 119 0.71 14.48 0.89
C GLU A 119 1.74 13.68 0.09
N GLY A 120 1.45 13.40 -1.17
CA GLY A 120 2.29 12.58 -2.05
C GLY A 120 2.15 11.07 -1.86
N ALA A 121 1.45 10.58 -0.83
CA ALA A 121 1.21 9.17 -0.63
C ALA A 121 0.19 8.61 -1.61
N TYR A 122 0.39 7.35 -2.05
CA TYR A 122 -0.54 6.61 -2.90
C TYR A 122 -1.04 5.37 -2.18
N HIS A 123 -2.32 5.34 -1.87
CA HIS A 123 -2.93 4.23 -1.15
C HIS A 123 -3.93 3.41 -1.98
N GLY A 124 -3.91 3.58 -3.29
CA GLY A 124 -4.82 2.89 -4.21
C GLY A 124 -5.50 3.84 -5.18
N SER A 125 -6.36 3.30 -6.04
CA SER A 125 -7.01 4.04 -7.12
C SER A 125 -8.40 4.56 -6.75
N ASP A 126 -8.81 4.45 -5.48
CA ASP A 126 -10.01 5.07 -4.96
C ASP A 126 -9.76 6.56 -4.64
N GLU A 127 -10.83 7.32 -4.41
CA GLU A 127 -10.77 8.77 -4.20
C GLU A 127 -9.82 9.15 -3.05
N THR A 128 -9.88 8.42 -1.94
CA THR A 128 -9.01 8.70 -0.79
C THR A 128 -7.55 8.34 -1.07
N GLY A 129 -7.32 7.30 -1.86
CA GLY A 129 -5.99 6.81 -2.21
C GLY A 129 -5.22 7.73 -3.14
N VAL A 130 -5.91 8.37 -4.12
CA VAL A 130 -5.26 9.21 -5.14
C VAL A 130 -5.29 10.70 -4.81
N THR A 131 -6.21 11.17 -3.97
CA THR A 131 -6.28 12.58 -3.58
C THR A 131 -4.97 13.04 -2.95
N SER A 132 -4.51 14.23 -3.30
CA SER A 132 -3.23 14.84 -2.87
C SER A 132 -1.98 13.98 -3.18
N LEU A 133 -2.03 13.19 -4.24
CA LEU A 133 -0.88 12.40 -4.73
C LEU A 133 0.14 13.28 -5.44
N PHE A 134 -0.34 14.13 -6.36
CA PHE A 134 0.43 15.15 -7.08
C PHE A 134 -0.44 16.41 -7.15
N PRO A 135 -0.49 17.22 -6.09
CA PRO A 135 -1.37 18.36 -6.03
C PRO A 135 -1.03 19.37 -7.13
N ASN A 136 -2.04 19.84 -7.87
CA ASN A 136 -1.87 20.88 -8.89
C ASN A 136 -1.75 22.26 -8.26
N GLN A 137 -2.24 22.40 -7.03
CA GLN A 137 -2.21 23.62 -6.24
C GLN A 137 -1.68 23.31 -4.85
N MET A 138 -0.90 24.21 -4.30
CA MET A 138 -0.50 24.13 -2.89
C MET A 138 -1.64 24.68 -2.05
N LEU A 139 -2.39 23.80 -1.42
CA LEU A 139 -3.44 24.15 -0.48
C LEU A 139 -2.90 24.11 0.96
N ASP A 140 -3.52 24.93 1.81
CA ASP A 140 -3.18 24.88 3.24
C ASP A 140 -3.66 23.57 3.87
N PHE A 141 -2.79 22.91 4.62
CA PHE A 141 -3.14 21.73 5.39
C PHE A 141 -4.22 22.05 6.44
N PRO A 142 -5.20 21.18 6.63
CA PRO A 142 -5.30 19.81 6.17
C PRO A 142 -6.18 19.58 4.91
N THR A 143 -6.36 20.58 4.06
CA THR A 143 -7.27 20.52 2.90
C THR A 143 -6.76 19.53 1.85
N PRO A 144 -7.56 18.51 1.47
CA PRO A 144 -7.21 17.61 0.38
C PRO A 144 -7.40 18.27 -0.99
N GLU A 145 -6.63 17.87 -1.99
CA GLU A 145 -6.80 18.32 -3.36
C GLU A 145 -7.00 17.13 -4.30
N PRO A 146 -8.08 17.08 -5.10
CA PRO A 146 -8.25 16.07 -6.12
C PRO A 146 -7.13 16.13 -7.16
N THR A 147 -6.42 15.01 -7.36
CA THR A 147 -5.22 14.95 -8.21
C THR A 147 -5.55 15.00 -9.70
N SER A 148 -6.73 14.55 -10.10
CA SER A 148 -7.12 14.44 -11.52
C SER A 148 -8.62 14.60 -11.73
N ALA A 149 -9.00 14.91 -12.97
CA ALA A 149 -10.41 14.96 -13.35
C ALA A 149 -11.11 13.60 -13.09
N GLY A 150 -12.29 13.67 -12.50
CA GLY A 150 -13.09 12.50 -12.13
C GLY A 150 -12.83 11.96 -10.72
N VAL A 151 -11.82 12.43 -10.02
CA VAL A 151 -11.67 12.19 -8.59
C VAL A 151 -12.65 13.09 -7.85
N LEU A 152 -13.51 12.49 -7.03
CA LEU A 152 -14.52 13.22 -6.27
C LEU A 152 -13.87 14.00 -5.13
N ASP A 153 -14.55 15.08 -4.74
CA ASP A 153 -14.22 15.82 -3.53
C ASP A 153 -14.48 14.95 -2.28
N VAL A 154 -13.45 14.83 -1.45
CA VAL A 154 -13.47 14.01 -0.23
C VAL A 154 -13.22 14.80 1.05
N ASP A 155 -13.44 16.10 1.06
CA ASP A 155 -13.20 17.00 2.21
C ASP A 155 -13.83 16.51 3.52
N ASN A 156 -14.99 15.87 3.42
CA ASN A 156 -15.67 15.28 4.57
C ASN A 156 -15.10 13.93 5.04
N LEU A 157 -14.20 13.32 4.26
CA LEU A 157 -13.70 11.97 4.50
C LEU A 157 -12.18 11.92 4.68
N LEU A 158 -11.47 12.96 4.25
CA LEU A 158 -10.01 12.97 4.19
C LEU A 158 -9.43 14.25 4.80
N LEU A 159 -8.33 14.09 5.49
CA LEU A 159 -7.42 15.17 5.90
C LEU A 159 -6.03 14.85 5.37
N VAL A 160 -5.25 15.87 5.05
CA VAL A 160 -3.90 15.71 4.53
C VAL A 160 -2.91 16.40 5.45
N ALA A 161 -1.76 15.76 5.69
CA ALA A 161 -0.65 16.31 6.46
C ALA A 161 0.65 16.23 5.64
N PRO A 162 1.63 17.10 5.89
CA PRO A 162 2.95 16.97 5.28
C PRO A 162 3.70 15.79 5.88
N TYR A 163 4.35 14.97 5.02
CA TYR A 163 5.22 13.88 5.47
C TYR A 163 6.49 14.44 6.12
N ASN A 164 6.97 13.80 7.18
CA ASN A 164 8.10 14.23 8.00
C ASN A 164 7.91 15.56 8.78
N ASP A 165 6.69 16.06 8.88
CA ASP A 165 6.37 17.19 9.76
C ASP A 165 5.45 16.72 10.89
N LEU A 166 6.06 16.26 11.98
CA LEU A 166 5.34 15.77 13.15
C LEU A 166 4.57 16.88 13.87
N GLN A 167 5.08 18.12 13.83
CA GLN A 167 4.44 19.25 14.51
C GLN A 167 3.10 19.60 13.84
N THR A 168 3.10 19.78 12.51
CA THR A 168 1.88 20.04 11.74
C THR A 168 0.91 18.87 11.83
N THR A 169 1.40 17.63 11.72
CA THR A 169 0.58 16.42 11.89
C THR A 169 -0.12 16.41 13.26
N HIS A 170 0.60 16.71 14.33
CA HIS A 170 0.03 16.79 15.67
C HIS A 170 -1.05 17.87 15.80
N GLN A 171 -0.80 19.07 15.24
CA GLN A 171 -1.78 20.15 15.26
C GLN A 171 -3.08 19.79 14.53
N ILE A 172 -2.98 19.11 13.38
CA ILE A 172 -4.14 18.65 12.62
C ILE A 172 -4.91 17.62 13.44
N ILE A 173 -4.22 16.64 14.01
CA ILE A 173 -4.85 15.60 14.82
C ILE A 173 -5.55 16.20 16.02
N GLU A 174 -4.94 17.10 16.77
CA GLU A 174 -5.57 17.73 17.94
C GLU A 174 -6.86 18.51 17.59
N ARG A 175 -6.90 19.15 16.42
CA ARG A 175 -8.11 19.87 15.95
C ARG A 175 -9.24 18.93 15.54
N HIS A 176 -8.91 17.74 15.01
CA HIS A 176 -9.86 16.82 14.36
C HIS A 176 -9.95 15.45 15.03
N LYS A 177 -9.38 15.27 16.23
CA LYS A 177 -9.27 13.95 16.89
C LYS A 177 -10.60 13.21 17.10
N HIS A 178 -11.69 13.94 17.20
CA HIS A 178 -13.03 13.33 17.35
C HIS A 178 -13.65 12.92 16.00
N GLU A 179 -13.03 13.29 14.88
CA GLU A 179 -13.50 12.97 13.54
C GLU A 179 -12.63 11.91 12.86
N ILE A 180 -11.33 11.81 13.24
CA ILE A 180 -10.33 10.93 12.61
C ILE A 180 -10.51 9.50 13.13
N ALA A 181 -10.81 8.58 12.21
CA ALA A 181 -10.86 7.14 12.47
C ALA A 181 -9.45 6.53 12.48
N ALA A 182 -8.62 6.93 11.51
CA ALA A 182 -7.26 6.43 11.40
C ALA A 182 -6.33 7.44 10.72
N VAL A 183 -5.04 7.27 10.99
CA VAL A 183 -3.93 7.78 10.17
C VAL A 183 -3.44 6.64 9.29
N ILE A 184 -3.36 6.86 7.98
CA ILE A 184 -2.75 5.92 7.02
C ILE A 184 -1.42 6.47 6.53
N ILE A 185 -0.40 5.63 6.54
CA ILE A 185 0.96 6.02 6.17
C ILE A 185 1.67 4.93 5.38
N GLU A 186 2.39 5.32 4.32
CA GLU A 186 3.48 4.51 3.77
C GLU A 186 4.69 4.70 4.69
N PRO A 187 5.19 3.69 5.43
CA PRO A 187 6.30 3.88 6.37
C PRO A 187 7.61 4.35 5.72
N LEU A 188 7.80 4.01 4.46
CA LEU A 188 8.76 4.59 3.53
C LEU A 188 7.95 5.18 2.37
N GLN A 189 7.69 6.50 2.41
CA GLN A 189 6.84 7.13 1.42
C GLN A 189 7.54 7.27 0.09
N ARG A 190 7.17 6.45 -0.88
CA ARG A 190 7.88 6.35 -2.16
C ARG A 190 9.33 5.91 -1.93
N CYS A 191 10.27 6.83 -2.06
CA CYS A 191 11.69 6.65 -1.75
C CYS A 191 12.17 7.66 -0.69
N ILE A 192 11.24 8.29 0.04
CA ILE A 192 11.54 9.26 1.09
C ILE A 192 11.48 8.52 2.43
N PRO A 193 12.61 8.33 3.13
CA PRO A 193 12.61 7.71 4.44
C PRO A 193 11.94 8.62 5.48
N PRO A 194 11.36 8.05 6.54
CA PRO A 194 10.92 8.84 7.68
C PRO A 194 12.12 9.46 8.37
N GLU A 195 11.98 10.72 8.79
CA GLU A 195 12.94 11.33 9.69
C GLU A 195 12.94 10.66 11.06
N GLU A 196 14.06 10.78 11.77
CA GLU A 196 14.21 10.19 13.11
C GLU A 196 13.11 10.66 14.06
N GLY A 197 12.42 9.72 14.69
CA GLY A 197 11.32 9.98 15.63
C GLY A 197 9.97 10.29 14.98
N PHE A 198 9.86 10.38 13.64
CA PHE A 198 8.61 10.70 12.98
C PHE A 198 7.56 9.58 13.14
N LEU A 199 7.91 8.34 12.79
CA LEU A 199 6.97 7.21 12.90
C LEU A 199 6.57 6.93 14.35
N GLU A 200 7.53 6.98 15.27
CA GLU A 200 7.30 6.84 16.71
C GLU A 200 6.37 7.95 17.23
N GLY A 201 6.58 9.17 16.74
CA GLY A 201 5.74 10.32 17.05
C GLY A 201 4.31 10.12 16.57
N VAL A 202 4.12 9.73 15.31
CA VAL A 202 2.80 9.43 14.74
C VAL A 202 2.12 8.29 15.52
N ARG A 203 2.81 7.18 15.81
CA ARG A 203 2.28 6.08 16.62
C ARG A 203 1.80 6.57 17.99
N ARG A 204 2.63 7.35 18.67
CA ARG A 204 2.31 7.88 20.01
C ARG A 204 1.09 8.81 19.98
N ILE A 205 1.01 9.71 18.98
CA ILE A 205 -0.12 10.63 18.83
C ILE A 205 -1.40 9.85 18.57
N CYS A 206 -1.36 8.85 17.68
CA CYS A 206 -2.51 7.99 17.40
C CYS A 206 -2.99 7.27 18.68
N THR A 207 -2.07 6.66 19.42
CA THR A 207 -2.40 5.95 20.68
C THR A 207 -3.04 6.86 21.71
N ASN A 208 -2.50 8.08 21.88
CA ASN A 208 -3.00 9.03 22.89
C ASN A 208 -4.39 9.62 22.55
N ASN A 209 -4.85 9.48 21.32
CA ASN A 209 -6.12 10.03 20.84
C ASN A 209 -7.14 8.96 20.42
N ASP A 210 -6.89 7.68 20.70
CA ASP A 210 -7.72 6.55 20.28
C ASP A 210 -7.99 6.58 18.75
N ILE A 211 -6.94 6.90 17.97
CA ILE A 211 -6.93 6.89 16.53
C ILE A 211 -6.13 5.67 16.07
N LEU A 212 -6.66 4.91 15.12
CA LEU A 212 -5.95 3.74 14.60
C LEU A 212 -4.81 4.18 13.67
N LEU A 213 -3.68 3.47 13.73
CA LEU A 213 -2.59 3.62 12.78
C LEU A 213 -2.66 2.49 11.74
N ILE A 214 -2.72 2.86 10.47
CA ILE A 214 -2.68 1.94 9.33
C ILE A 214 -1.32 2.07 8.66
N PHE A 215 -0.56 0.97 8.58
CA PHE A 215 0.61 0.91 7.71
C PHE A 215 0.20 0.37 6.34
N ASP A 216 0.39 1.19 5.33
CA ASP A 216 0.38 0.74 3.95
C ASP A 216 1.73 0.09 3.63
N GLU A 217 1.78 -1.21 3.81
CA GLU A 217 2.94 -2.04 3.49
C GLU A 217 2.82 -2.72 2.11
N VAL A 218 2.02 -2.17 1.23
CA VAL A 218 1.89 -2.70 -0.14
C VAL A 218 3.22 -2.67 -0.88
N VAL A 219 4.09 -1.68 -0.59
CA VAL A 219 5.46 -1.60 -1.15
C VAL A 219 6.48 -2.18 -0.18
N THR A 220 6.41 -1.85 1.09
CA THR A 220 7.44 -2.12 2.09
C THR A 220 7.38 -3.52 2.67
N GLY A 221 6.20 -4.15 2.66
CA GLY A 221 5.99 -5.51 3.14
C GLY A 221 6.87 -6.53 2.40
N PHE A 222 7.53 -7.40 3.16
CA PHE A 222 8.48 -8.41 2.65
C PHE A 222 9.68 -7.84 1.88
N ARG A 223 9.88 -6.51 1.92
CA ARG A 223 10.92 -5.81 1.17
C ARG A 223 11.99 -5.20 2.05
N LEU A 224 11.64 -4.42 3.06
CA LEU A 224 12.60 -3.78 3.97
C LEU A 224 13.19 -4.78 4.96
N ALA A 225 12.36 -5.70 5.43
CA ALA A 225 12.71 -6.85 6.24
C ALA A 225 11.71 -7.97 5.92
N TYR A 226 11.89 -9.16 6.50
CA TYR A 226 10.95 -10.28 6.30
C TYR A 226 9.55 -9.94 6.82
N GLY A 227 9.46 -9.32 8.00
CA GLY A 227 8.21 -8.78 8.55
C GLY A 227 7.85 -7.37 8.06
N GLY A 228 8.54 -6.84 7.05
CA GLY A 228 8.22 -5.55 6.44
C GLY A 228 8.76 -4.35 7.23
N ALA A 229 8.10 -3.19 7.04
CA ALA A 229 8.48 -1.93 7.67
C ALA A 229 8.25 -1.95 9.19
N GLN A 230 7.22 -2.65 9.66
CA GLN A 230 6.97 -2.78 11.09
C GLN A 230 8.13 -3.45 11.84
N GLU A 231 8.78 -4.45 11.23
CA GLU A 231 9.99 -5.06 11.75
C GLU A 231 11.18 -4.10 11.64
N TYR A 232 11.36 -3.50 10.45
CA TYR A 232 12.52 -2.65 10.15
C TYR A 232 12.59 -1.41 11.05
N TYR A 233 11.45 -0.74 11.29
CA TYR A 233 11.37 0.46 12.12
C TYR A 233 10.98 0.18 13.57
N GLY A 234 10.61 -1.06 13.92
CA GLY A 234 10.18 -1.42 15.28
C GLY A 234 8.83 -0.79 15.69
N ILE A 235 7.97 -0.43 14.73
CA ILE A 235 6.68 0.20 14.98
C ILE A 235 5.55 -0.72 14.53
N VAL A 236 4.68 -1.11 15.45
CA VAL A 236 3.54 -1.97 15.16
C VAL A 236 2.27 -1.11 14.96
N PRO A 237 1.67 -1.13 13.78
CA PRO A 237 0.40 -0.46 13.51
C PRO A 237 -0.79 -1.25 14.10
N ASP A 238 -1.99 -0.67 14.06
CA ASP A 238 -3.22 -1.34 14.44
C ASP A 238 -3.82 -2.14 13.27
N LEU A 239 -3.67 -1.62 12.05
CA LEU A 239 -4.08 -2.25 10.80
C LEU A 239 -2.93 -2.19 9.78
N ILE A 240 -2.91 -3.17 8.90
CA ILE A 240 -1.85 -3.32 7.90
C ILE A 240 -2.41 -3.76 6.56
N ALA A 241 -1.89 -3.19 5.47
CA ALA A 241 -2.22 -3.58 4.10
C ALA A 241 -0.99 -4.13 3.39
N TYR A 242 -1.15 -5.24 2.69
CA TYR A 242 -0.12 -5.91 1.90
C TYR A 242 -0.52 -6.06 0.44
N GLY A 243 0.47 -6.23 -0.43
CA GLY A 243 0.30 -6.49 -1.86
C GLY A 243 1.63 -6.75 -2.55
N LYS A 244 1.71 -6.43 -3.81
CA LYS A 244 2.94 -6.42 -4.64
C LYS A 244 3.85 -7.65 -4.42
N ALA A 245 4.93 -7.50 -3.63
CA ALA A 245 5.94 -8.53 -3.41
C ALA A 245 5.35 -9.86 -2.92
N MET A 246 4.29 -9.81 -2.12
CA MET A 246 3.56 -10.98 -1.63
C MET A 246 3.07 -11.90 -2.75
N GLY A 247 2.73 -11.34 -3.91
CA GLY A 247 2.22 -12.09 -5.07
C GLY A 247 3.29 -12.62 -6.02
N GLY A 248 4.58 -12.26 -5.83
CA GLY A 248 5.64 -12.69 -6.75
C GLY A 248 5.42 -12.25 -8.21
N GLY A 249 4.69 -11.15 -8.44
CA GLY A 249 4.30 -10.64 -9.75
C GLY A 249 2.85 -10.94 -10.14
N TYR A 250 2.11 -11.72 -9.35
CA TYR A 250 0.69 -11.97 -9.55
C TYR A 250 -0.19 -11.02 -8.73
N PRO A 251 -1.43 -10.71 -9.19
CA PRO A 251 -2.33 -9.81 -8.47
C PRO A 251 -2.85 -10.47 -7.18
N ILE A 252 -2.50 -9.86 -6.07
CA ILE A 252 -2.96 -10.24 -4.74
C ILE A 252 -2.86 -9.04 -3.81
N GLY A 253 -3.71 -9.00 -2.80
CA GLY A 253 -3.62 -8.12 -1.66
C GLY A 253 -4.05 -8.85 -0.39
N ALA A 254 -3.72 -8.27 0.75
CA ALA A 254 -4.22 -8.70 2.04
C ALA A 254 -4.30 -7.52 2.98
N PHE A 255 -5.24 -7.57 3.90
CA PHE A 255 -5.30 -6.64 5.02
C PHE A 255 -5.43 -7.42 6.32
N GLY A 256 -4.87 -6.86 7.36
CA GLY A 256 -4.88 -7.47 8.67
C GLY A 256 -4.98 -6.45 9.78
N GLY A 257 -5.17 -6.93 10.98
CA GLY A 257 -5.26 -6.11 12.16
C GLY A 257 -5.13 -6.92 13.43
N LYS A 258 -5.09 -6.23 14.56
CA LYS A 258 -5.15 -6.83 15.88
C LYS A 258 -6.48 -7.55 16.08
N LYS A 259 -6.50 -8.45 17.04
CA LYS A 259 -7.64 -9.32 17.30
C LYS A 259 -8.80 -8.60 17.98
N GLU A 260 -8.50 -7.52 18.69
CA GLU A 260 -9.45 -6.68 19.45
C GLU A 260 -10.17 -5.66 18.61
#